data_2b2a54c78ed33d8d08242dca6237cafc
#
_entry.id   2b2a54c78ed33d8d08242dca6237cafc
#
_cell.length_a   1.000
_cell.length_b   1.000
_cell.length_c   1.000
_cell.angle_alpha   90.00
_cell.angle_beta   90.00
_cell.angle_gamma   90.00
#
_symmetry.space_group_name_H-M   'P 1'
#
loop_
_entity.id
_entity.type
_entity.pdbx_description
1 polymer ?
#
loop_
_entity_poly.entity_id
_entity_poly.type
_entity_poly.pdbx_seq_one_letter_code
_entity_poly.pdbx_strand_id
1 'polypeptide(L)'
;PSASLGDNNFGVYEPIHGSAPDIQGKGLANPSGMILSVAMMLKHSLNLIEESNDIENAVEEVLSDGIFTADLSSEDHVSTDEMGNAILSKIV
;
A
#
# COMPACT_ATOMS: atom_id res chain seq x y z
N PRO A 1 -0.98 5.72 5.49
CA PRO A 1 -2.13 6.30 4.78
C PRO A 1 -3.11 6.99 5.70
N SER A 2 -3.95 7.84 5.15
CA SER A 2 -4.98 8.51 5.91
C SER A 2 -6.30 8.54 5.15
N ALA A 3 -7.39 8.71 5.89
CA ALA A 3 -8.72 8.85 5.35
C ALA A 3 -9.37 10.13 5.91
N SER A 4 -9.97 10.92 5.02
CA SER A 4 -10.83 12.05 5.39
C SER A 4 -12.25 11.65 5.05
N LEU A 5 -13.06 11.38 6.07
CA LEU A 5 -14.40 10.83 5.89
C LEU A 5 -15.46 11.93 5.96
N GLY A 6 -16.41 11.87 5.03
CA GLY A 6 -17.56 12.75 4.99
C GLY A 6 -18.87 11.99 5.22
N ASP A 7 -19.98 12.61 4.84
CA ASP A 7 -21.31 12.03 4.97
C ASP A 7 -21.50 10.87 3.98
N ASN A 8 -22.38 9.93 4.31
CA ASN A 8 -22.77 8.80 3.46
C ASN A 8 -21.60 7.90 3.05
N ASN A 9 -20.63 7.72 3.94
CA ASN A 9 -19.43 6.91 3.72
C ASN A 9 -18.52 7.42 2.59
N PHE A 10 -18.73 8.66 2.14
CA PHE A 10 -17.84 9.31 1.19
C PHE A 10 -16.53 9.66 1.88
N GLY A 11 -15.41 9.47 1.18
CA GLY A 11 -14.12 9.77 1.77
C GLY A 11 -13.04 10.08 0.76
N VAL A 12 -11.98 10.72 1.22
CA VAL A 12 -10.75 10.97 0.47
C VAL A 12 -9.65 10.17 1.16
N TYR A 13 -8.90 9.42 0.38
CA TYR A 13 -7.87 8.50 0.88
C TYR A 13 -6.53 8.81 0.23
N GLU A 14 -5.50 8.91 1.03
CA GLU A 14 -4.17 9.25 0.52
C GLU A 14 -3.07 8.49 1.26
N PRO A 15 -1.92 8.24 0.59
CA PRO A 15 -0.82 7.49 1.18
C PRO A 15 0.02 8.27 2.19
N ILE A 16 -0.13 9.60 2.28
CA ILE A 16 0.62 10.51 3.15
C ILE A 16 2.10 10.58 2.78
N HIS A 17 2.45 10.44 1.52
CA HIS A 17 3.80 10.72 1.06
C HIS A 17 3.77 11.74 -0.07
N GLY A 18 4.88 12.45 -0.27
CA GLY A 18 5.04 13.38 -1.36
C GLY A 18 5.29 12.67 -2.69
N SER A 19 5.50 13.44 -3.73
CA SER A 19 5.76 12.93 -5.07
C SER A 19 7.18 12.37 -5.26
N ALA A 20 8.10 12.68 -4.33
CA ALA A 20 9.48 12.20 -4.33
C ALA A 20 10.15 12.29 -5.72
N PRO A 21 10.32 13.50 -6.28
CA PRO A 21 10.78 13.65 -7.66
C PRO A 21 12.18 13.08 -7.92
N ASP A 22 13.01 12.95 -6.90
CA ASP A 22 14.35 12.39 -7.01
C ASP A 22 14.36 10.89 -7.33
N ILE A 23 13.28 10.17 -7.03
CA ILE A 23 13.16 8.74 -7.33
C ILE A 23 12.04 8.44 -8.34
N GLN A 24 11.37 9.46 -8.84
CA GLN A 24 10.29 9.29 -9.80
C GLN A 24 10.80 8.60 -11.08
N GLY A 25 10.09 7.58 -11.51
CA GLY A 25 10.43 6.82 -12.71
C GLY A 25 11.56 5.81 -12.55
N LYS A 26 12.13 5.67 -11.35
CA LYS A 26 13.25 4.76 -11.09
C LYS A 26 12.81 3.38 -10.57
N GLY A 27 11.52 3.19 -10.31
CA GLY A 27 11.01 1.93 -9.77
C GLY A 27 11.45 1.64 -8.33
N LEU A 28 11.72 2.68 -7.54
CA LEU A 28 12.21 2.55 -6.16
C LEU A 28 11.14 2.80 -5.10
N ALA A 29 10.05 3.45 -5.45
CA ALA A 29 9.03 3.85 -4.49
C ALA A 29 8.32 2.64 -3.86
N ASN A 30 8.01 2.75 -2.57
CA ASN A 30 7.25 1.73 -1.85
C ASN A 30 5.75 1.93 -2.12
N PRO A 31 5.04 0.97 -2.75
CA PRO A 31 3.63 1.13 -3.09
C PRO A 31 2.68 0.84 -1.92
N SER A 32 3.19 0.40 -0.77
CA SER A 32 2.37 -0.06 0.36
C SER A 32 1.42 1.02 0.87
N GLY A 33 1.85 2.30 0.93
CA GLY A 33 1.00 3.40 1.38
C GLY A 33 -0.25 3.55 0.52
N MET A 34 -0.10 3.53 -0.81
CA MET A 34 -1.23 3.63 -1.73
C MET A 34 -2.12 2.39 -1.65
N ILE A 35 -1.52 1.21 -1.55
CA ILE A 35 -2.28 -0.06 -1.43
C ILE A 35 -3.11 -0.05 -0.15
N LEU A 36 -2.54 0.40 0.97
CA LEU A 36 -3.27 0.52 2.23
C LEU A 36 -4.35 1.60 2.17
N SER A 37 -4.16 2.66 1.38
CA SER A 37 -5.20 3.66 1.14
C SER A 37 -6.41 3.05 0.43
N VAL A 38 -6.18 2.16 -0.52
CA VAL A 38 -7.26 1.39 -1.18
C VAL A 38 -7.98 0.51 -0.17
N ALA A 39 -7.26 -0.15 0.72
CA ALA A 39 -7.86 -0.95 1.79
C ALA A 39 -8.77 -0.11 2.67
N MET A 40 -8.35 1.10 3.04
CA MET A 40 -9.17 2.03 3.83
C MET A 40 -10.43 2.45 3.07
N MET A 41 -10.34 2.70 1.77
CA MET A 41 -11.49 3.01 0.92
C MET A 41 -12.49 1.86 0.92
N LEU A 42 -12.02 0.64 0.76
CA LEU A 42 -12.88 -0.54 0.75
C LEU A 42 -13.62 -0.67 2.08
N LYS A 43 -12.93 -0.42 3.19
CA LYS A 43 -13.50 -0.55 4.53
C LYS A 43 -14.55 0.54 4.80
N HIS A 44 -14.18 1.81 4.59
CA HIS A 44 -14.98 2.95 5.05
C HIS A 44 -16.04 3.40 4.05
N SER A 45 -15.70 3.47 2.76
CA SER A 45 -16.64 3.97 1.74
C SER A 45 -17.49 2.87 1.11
N LEU A 46 -16.93 1.69 0.89
CA LEU A 46 -17.59 0.60 0.19
C LEU A 46 -18.06 -0.52 1.12
N ASN A 47 -17.72 -0.45 2.40
CA ASN A 47 -18.10 -1.44 3.42
C ASN A 47 -17.67 -2.88 3.07
N LEU A 48 -16.55 -3.01 2.35
CA LEU A 48 -15.97 -4.30 1.97
C LEU A 48 -14.87 -4.68 2.97
N ILE A 49 -15.28 -5.06 4.18
CA ILE A 49 -14.38 -5.25 5.32
C ILE A 49 -13.46 -6.46 5.12
N GLU A 50 -13.98 -7.57 4.60
CA GLU A 50 -13.17 -8.76 4.37
C GLU A 50 -12.08 -8.51 3.32
N GLU A 51 -12.43 -7.84 2.22
CA GLU A 51 -11.50 -7.49 1.16
C GLU A 51 -10.42 -6.52 1.66
N SER A 52 -10.82 -5.56 2.51
CA SER A 52 -9.88 -4.64 3.14
C SER A 52 -8.88 -5.40 4.03
N ASN A 53 -9.37 -6.33 4.84
CA ASN A 53 -8.53 -7.14 5.71
C ASN A 53 -7.59 -8.03 4.90
N ASP A 54 -8.03 -8.58 3.77
CA ASP A 54 -7.19 -9.39 2.89
C ASP A 54 -6.00 -8.59 2.37
N ILE A 55 -6.23 -7.33 1.99
CA ILE A 55 -5.15 -6.45 1.52
C ILE A 55 -4.19 -6.11 2.66
N GLU A 56 -4.71 -5.74 3.83
CA GLU A 56 -3.87 -5.41 4.99
C GLU A 56 -3.00 -6.61 5.40
N ASN A 57 -3.58 -7.79 5.44
CA ASN A 57 -2.85 -9.02 5.79
C ASN A 57 -1.79 -9.36 4.74
N ALA A 58 -2.07 -9.12 3.46
CA ALA A 58 -1.10 -9.35 2.39
C ALA A 58 0.13 -8.45 2.54
N VAL A 59 -0.08 -7.16 2.86
CA VAL A 59 1.03 -6.24 3.10
C VAL A 59 1.84 -6.68 4.31
N GLU A 60 1.19 -7.06 5.42
CA GLU A 60 1.89 -7.55 6.61
C GLU A 60 2.72 -8.78 6.33
N GLU A 61 2.19 -9.74 5.58
CA GLU A 61 2.91 -10.97 5.23
C GLU A 61 4.16 -10.68 4.39
N VAL A 62 4.05 -9.78 3.41
CA VAL A 62 5.18 -9.40 2.57
C VAL A 62 6.28 -8.76 3.41
N LEU A 63 5.93 -7.86 4.32
CA LEU A 63 6.89 -7.23 5.21
C LEU A 63 7.50 -8.24 6.18
N SER A 64 6.71 -9.17 6.70
CA SER A 64 7.20 -10.23 7.59
C SER A 64 8.16 -11.18 6.88
N ASP A 65 7.98 -11.38 5.57
CA ASP A 65 8.89 -12.18 4.76
C ASP A 65 10.20 -11.45 4.42
N GLY A 66 10.34 -10.20 4.86
CA GLY A 66 11.56 -9.42 4.64
C GLY A 66 11.67 -8.82 3.24
N ILE A 67 10.55 -8.66 2.55
CA ILE A 67 10.53 -8.05 1.21
C ILE A 67 10.32 -6.55 1.39
N PHE A 68 11.35 -5.77 1.08
CA PHE A 68 11.34 -4.32 1.31
C PHE A 68 11.79 -3.57 0.06
N THR A 69 11.21 -2.37 -0.15
CA THR A 69 11.73 -1.40 -1.12
C THR A 69 12.89 -0.61 -0.50
N ALA A 70 13.56 0.24 -1.29
CA ALA A 70 14.78 0.93 -0.87
C ALA A 70 14.62 1.85 0.33
N ASP A 71 13.40 2.32 0.60
CA ASP A 71 13.09 3.18 1.75
C ASP A 71 13.22 2.43 3.09
N LEU A 72 13.02 1.10 3.08
CA LEU A 72 13.08 0.26 4.28
C LEU A 72 14.38 -0.53 4.37
N SER A 73 15.04 -0.82 3.26
CA SER A 73 16.31 -1.53 3.22
C SER A 73 17.18 -1.02 2.08
N SER A 74 18.30 -0.39 2.38
CA SER A 74 19.20 0.17 1.37
C SER A 74 20.10 -0.87 0.71
N GLU A 75 20.32 -2.01 1.35
CA GLU A 75 21.27 -3.04 0.86
C GLU A 75 20.59 -4.16 0.09
N ASP A 76 19.44 -4.62 0.58
CA ASP A 76 18.76 -5.77 0.02
C ASP A 76 17.29 -5.41 -0.18
N HIS A 77 16.98 -4.80 -1.31
CA HIS A 77 15.64 -4.29 -1.59
C HIS A 77 15.11 -4.77 -2.94
N VAL A 78 13.78 -4.70 -3.09
CA VAL A 78 13.08 -4.99 -4.32
C VAL A 78 12.57 -3.69 -4.96
N SER A 79 12.19 -3.77 -6.24
CA SER A 79 11.60 -2.64 -6.94
C SER A 79 10.14 -2.42 -6.54
N THR A 80 9.57 -1.27 -6.93
CA THR A 80 8.15 -0.98 -6.76
C THR A 80 7.28 -2.08 -7.34
N ASP A 81 7.57 -2.51 -8.56
CA ASP A 81 6.80 -3.55 -9.25
C ASP A 81 6.93 -4.90 -8.54
N GLU A 82 8.13 -5.26 -8.11
CA GLU A 82 8.36 -6.50 -7.37
C GLU A 82 7.60 -6.50 -6.04
N MET A 83 7.60 -5.39 -5.31
CA MET A 83 6.84 -5.24 -4.06
C MET A 83 5.34 -5.37 -4.32
N GLY A 84 4.82 -4.67 -5.33
CA GLY A 84 3.42 -4.75 -5.71
C GLY A 84 3.00 -6.16 -6.10
N ASN A 85 3.83 -6.86 -6.88
CA ASN A 85 3.56 -8.24 -7.29
C ASN A 85 3.61 -9.19 -6.10
N ALA A 86 4.53 -8.99 -5.16
CA ALA A 86 4.61 -9.79 -3.93
C ALA A 86 3.32 -9.66 -3.11
N ILE A 87 2.83 -8.44 -2.93
CA ILE A 87 1.58 -8.17 -2.21
C ILE A 87 0.41 -8.83 -2.94
N LEU A 88 0.33 -8.66 -4.26
CA LEU A 88 -0.74 -9.26 -5.06
C LEU A 88 -0.77 -10.78 -4.93
N SER A 89 0.38 -11.44 -4.90
CA SER A 89 0.47 -12.90 -4.78
C SER A 89 -0.07 -13.40 -3.45
N LYS A 90 -0.09 -12.59 -2.41
CA LYS A 90 -0.64 -12.96 -1.10
C LYS A 90 -2.16 -12.80 -1.02
N ILE A 91 -2.74 -11.97 -1.89
CA ILE A 91 -4.19 -11.74 -1.95
C ILE A 91 -4.90 -12.88 -2.68
N VAL A 92 -4.27 -13.40 -3.71
CA VAL A 92 -4.88 -14.40 -4.63
C VAL A 92 -4.79 -15.81 -4.07
#